data_a6305369c13d04456996b4fc40104ee5
#
_entry.id   a6305369c13d04456996b4fc40104ee5
#
_cell.length_a   1.000
_cell.length_b   1.000
_cell.length_c   1.000
_cell.angle_alpha   90.00
_cell.angle_beta   90.00
_cell.angle_gamma   90.00
#
_symmetry.space_group_name_H-M   'P 1'
#
loop_
_entity.id
_entity.type
_entity.pdbx_description
1 polymer ?
#
loop_
_entity_poly.entity_id
_entity_poly.type
_entity_poly.pdbx_seq_one_letter_code
_entity_poly.pdbx_strand_id
1 'polypeptide(L)'
;GGTHLPSHCDMNLTTGIDMTTGSLGQGFSCAVGVALGSKLEKDGATIYAMIGDGESQEGQIWEAAMFAAAKKLDNLIAFTDYNKFQIDDCVAKVNDIAPLAEKWAAFGWNVIDVEDGNDVEQVSEAVKHAKLGRGSEKPTMVILNTVKGCGVQWIVDLGAGNHNCKITEEQAEEAIRVIREEN
;
A
#
# COMPACT_ATOMS: atom_id res chain seq x y z
N GLY A 1 -19.29 10.83 2.03
CA GLY A 1 -18.85 11.83 1.01
C GLY A 1 -18.53 13.18 1.61
N GLY A 2 -17.72 13.99 0.91
CA GLY A 2 -17.40 15.35 1.34
C GLY A 2 -16.40 15.46 2.48
N THR A 3 -15.57 14.46 2.69
CA THR A 3 -14.49 14.48 3.70
C THR A 3 -13.14 14.79 3.05
N HIS A 4 -12.13 15.04 3.88
CA HIS A 4 -10.73 15.19 3.44
C HIS A 4 -10.06 13.85 3.08
N LEU A 5 -10.79 12.74 3.13
CA LEU A 5 -10.33 11.39 2.75
C LEU A 5 -11.17 10.89 1.57
N PRO A 6 -10.89 11.33 0.34
CA PRO A 6 -11.60 10.86 -0.85
C PRO A 6 -11.22 9.40 -1.17
N SER A 7 -12.04 8.74 -2.01
CA SER A 7 -11.80 7.34 -2.42
C SER A 7 -10.51 7.17 -3.24
N HIS A 8 -10.09 8.17 -3.98
CA HIS A 8 -8.77 8.26 -4.59
C HIS A 8 -8.00 9.36 -3.88
N CYS A 9 -6.75 9.10 -3.52
CA CYS A 9 -5.97 10.08 -2.77
C CYS A 9 -5.79 11.38 -3.58
N ASP A 10 -5.93 12.51 -2.90
CA ASP A 10 -5.86 13.85 -3.50
C ASP A 10 -4.97 14.75 -2.65
N MET A 11 -3.87 15.22 -3.24
CA MET A 11 -2.89 16.07 -2.58
C MET A 11 -3.46 17.43 -2.12
N ASN A 12 -4.57 17.87 -2.72
CA ASN A 12 -5.19 19.14 -2.34
C ASN A 12 -6.19 18.99 -1.17
N LEU A 13 -6.61 17.77 -0.87
CA LEU A 13 -7.61 17.48 0.15
C LEU A 13 -7.02 16.82 1.39
N THR A 14 -6.07 15.90 1.22
CA THR A 14 -5.57 15.07 2.32
C THR A 14 -4.17 15.52 2.73
N THR A 15 -4.03 16.02 3.95
CA THR A 15 -2.73 16.38 4.52
C THR A 15 -1.81 15.15 4.57
N GLY A 16 -0.57 15.29 4.08
CA GLY A 16 0.43 14.20 4.05
C GLY A 16 0.38 13.36 2.78
N ILE A 17 -0.49 13.68 1.83
CA ILE A 17 -0.47 13.14 0.47
C ILE A 17 0.18 14.16 -0.45
N ASP A 18 1.35 13.84 -0.98
CA ASP A 18 2.13 14.73 -1.83
C ASP A 18 1.78 14.60 -3.32
N MET A 19 1.01 13.57 -3.69
CA MET A 19 0.64 13.32 -5.09
C MET A 19 -0.75 12.72 -5.23
N THR A 20 -1.59 13.33 -6.04
CA THR A 20 -2.87 12.77 -6.47
C THR A 20 -2.65 11.57 -7.37
N THR A 21 -3.18 10.41 -7.00
CA THR A 21 -3.04 9.16 -7.75
C THR A 21 -4.35 8.38 -7.79
N GLY A 22 -4.40 7.29 -8.56
CA GLY A 22 -5.59 6.44 -8.71
C GLY A 22 -5.58 5.62 -10.01
N SER A 23 -4.81 6.06 -11.01
CA SER A 23 -4.50 5.23 -12.18
C SER A 23 -3.41 4.24 -11.77
N LEU A 24 -3.80 2.96 -11.68
CA LEU A 24 -2.97 1.90 -11.09
C LEU A 24 -1.59 1.82 -11.76
N GLY A 25 -0.54 1.69 -10.94
CA GLY A 25 0.86 1.63 -11.33
C GLY A 25 1.52 2.99 -11.61
N GLN A 26 0.77 4.03 -11.96
CA GLN A 26 1.35 5.33 -12.32
C GLN A 26 1.92 6.06 -11.11
N GLY A 27 1.18 6.08 -9.99
CA GLY A 27 1.66 6.69 -8.75
C GLY A 27 2.96 6.07 -8.27
N PHE A 28 3.09 4.76 -8.36
CA PHE A 28 4.31 4.05 -7.99
C PHE A 28 5.50 4.44 -8.88
N SER A 29 5.29 4.50 -10.20
CA SER A 29 6.33 4.93 -11.14
C SER A 29 6.78 6.38 -10.87
N CYS A 30 5.84 7.27 -10.55
CA CYS A 30 6.18 8.64 -10.16
C CYS A 30 6.98 8.67 -8.85
N ALA A 31 6.61 7.89 -7.83
CA ALA A 31 7.35 7.79 -6.59
C ALA A 31 8.80 7.32 -6.81
N VAL A 32 9.02 6.37 -7.73
CA VAL A 32 10.36 5.94 -8.15
C VAL A 32 11.13 7.10 -8.79
N GLY A 33 10.48 7.91 -9.63
CA GLY A 33 11.07 9.12 -10.22
C GLY A 33 11.45 10.16 -9.17
N VAL A 34 10.57 10.41 -8.20
CA VAL A 34 10.83 11.34 -7.07
C VAL A 34 11.98 10.83 -6.22
N ALA A 35 12.03 9.52 -5.93
CA ALA A 35 13.14 8.92 -5.16
C ALA A 35 14.49 9.08 -5.88
N LEU A 36 14.52 8.93 -7.20
CA LEU A 36 15.71 9.18 -7.99
C LEU A 36 16.11 10.65 -7.93
N GLY A 37 15.18 11.58 -8.12
CA GLY A 37 15.41 13.01 -8.03
C GLY A 37 16.01 13.40 -6.68
N SER A 38 15.37 12.98 -5.58
CA SER A 38 15.86 13.21 -4.21
C SER A 38 17.30 12.66 -4.01
N LYS A 39 17.56 11.47 -4.53
CA LYS A 39 18.91 10.87 -4.45
C LYS A 39 19.96 11.66 -5.21
N LEU A 40 19.61 12.20 -6.38
CA LEU A 40 20.52 13.06 -7.18
C LEU A 40 20.77 14.40 -6.51
N GLU A 41 19.74 15.04 -5.98
CA GLU A 41 19.83 16.32 -5.24
C GLU A 41 20.49 16.16 -3.87
N LYS A 42 20.56 14.95 -3.35
CA LYS A 42 21.10 14.61 -2.01
C LYS A 42 20.37 15.35 -0.87
N ASP A 43 19.07 15.60 -1.04
CA ASP A 43 18.24 16.35 -0.09
C ASP A 43 17.92 15.56 1.19
N GLY A 44 18.19 14.25 1.19
CA GLY A 44 17.99 13.38 2.34
C GLY A 44 16.56 12.86 2.51
N ALA A 45 15.63 13.15 1.60
CA ALA A 45 14.26 12.71 1.70
C ALA A 45 14.11 11.18 1.63
N THR A 46 13.12 10.67 2.34
CA THR A 46 12.63 9.29 2.20
C THR A 46 11.27 9.34 1.51
N ILE A 47 11.13 8.59 0.45
CA ILE A 47 9.93 8.54 -0.36
C ILE A 47 9.11 7.32 0.03
N TYR A 48 7.84 7.53 0.27
CA TYR A 48 6.88 6.49 0.62
C TYR A 48 5.86 6.32 -0.49
N ALA A 49 5.55 5.07 -0.83
CA ALA A 49 4.51 4.73 -1.79
C ALA A 49 3.64 3.60 -1.26
N MET A 50 2.32 3.70 -1.42
CA MET A 50 1.38 2.64 -1.10
C MET A 50 0.77 2.12 -2.40
N ILE A 51 0.77 0.80 -2.59
CA ILE A 51 0.12 0.12 -3.70
C ILE A 51 -0.84 -0.95 -3.18
N GLY A 52 -1.86 -1.28 -3.98
CA GLY A 52 -2.74 -2.40 -3.71
C GLY A 52 -2.20 -3.71 -4.28
N ASP A 53 -2.74 -4.84 -3.81
CA ASP A 53 -2.43 -6.16 -4.35
C ASP A 53 -2.97 -6.32 -5.78
N GLY A 54 -4.19 -5.87 -6.07
CA GLY A 54 -4.71 -5.79 -7.44
C GLY A 54 -3.89 -4.87 -8.34
N GLU A 55 -3.40 -3.75 -7.81
CA GLU A 55 -2.47 -2.87 -8.52
C GLU A 55 -1.14 -3.54 -8.84
N SER A 56 -0.69 -4.47 -8.00
CA SER A 56 0.54 -5.23 -8.23
C SER A 56 0.46 -6.18 -9.45
N GLN A 57 -0.70 -6.32 -10.07
CA GLN A 57 -0.88 -7.04 -11.35
C GLN A 57 -0.48 -6.19 -12.57
N GLU A 58 -0.38 -4.87 -12.41
CA GLU A 58 0.02 -3.97 -13.49
C GLU A 58 1.51 -4.16 -13.85
N GLY A 59 1.80 -4.36 -15.15
CA GLY A 59 3.17 -4.53 -15.64
C GLY A 59 4.08 -3.36 -15.26
N GLN A 60 3.54 -2.15 -15.24
CA GLN A 60 4.25 -0.93 -14.88
C GLN A 60 4.83 -0.96 -13.45
N ILE A 61 4.19 -1.67 -12.51
CA ILE A 61 4.74 -1.87 -11.16
C ILE A 61 6.08 -2.60 -11.22
N TRP A 62 6.16 -3.67 -12.00
CA TRP A 62 7.37 -4.49 -12.12
C TRP A 62 8.47 -3.81 -12.94
N GLU A 63 8.11 -3.03 -13.96
CA GLU A 63 9.05 -2.17 -14.68
C GLU A 63 9.68 -1.14 -13.74
N ALA A 64 8.87 -0.45 -12.93
CA ALA A 64 9.33 0.51 -11.95
C ALA A 64 10.15 -0.16 -10.83
N ALA A 65 9.75 -1.34 -10.37
CA ALA A 65 10.48 -2.12 -9.36
C ALA A 65 11.89 -2.48 -9.84
N MET A 66 12.01 -2.96 -11.07
CA MET A 66 13.30 -3.29 -11.69
C MET A 66 14.20 -2.05 -11.80
N PHE A 67 13.63 -0.93 -12.24
CA PHE A 67 14.36 0.33 -12.36
C PHE A 67 14.82 0.85 -10.99
N ALA A 68 13.96 0.82 -9.96
CA ALA A 68 14.31 1.27 -8.62
C ALA A 68 15.48 0.48 -8.02
N ALA A 69 15.48 -0.84 -8.19
CA ALA A 69 16.59 -1.70 -7.76
C ALA A 69 17.88 -1.40 -8.55
N ALA A 70 17.79 -1.28 -9.89
CA ALA A 70 18.93 -0.94 -10.73
C ALA A 70 19.57 0.42 -10.39
N LYS A 71 18.75 1.39 -9.94
CA LYS A 71 19.20 2.72 -9.49
C LYS A 71 19.55 2.76 -7.99
N LYS A 72 19.40 1.62 -7.29
CA LYS A 72 19.78 1.49 -5.87
C LYS A 72 19.05 2.53 -4.99
N LEU A 73 17.74 2.68 -5.19
CA LEU A 73 16.92 3.70 -4.54
C LEU A 73 16.60 3.31 -3.09
N ASP A 74 17.58 3.28 -2.23
CA ASP A 74 17.49 2.95 -0.81
C ASP A 74 16.76 4.01 0.04
N ASN A 75 16.35 5.09 -0.59
CA ASN A 75 15.48 6.12 -0.06
C ASN A 75 13.99 5.91 -0.42
N LEU A 76 13.67 4.82 -1.09
CA LEU A 76 12.28 4.43 -1.43
C LEU A 76 11.81 3.29 -0.52
N ILE A 77 10.74 3.53 0.20
CA ILE A 77 10.01 2.54 1.00
C ILE A 77 8.60 2.43 0.41
N ALA A 78 8.28 1.27 -0.14
CA ALA A 78 6.96 0.98 -0.68
C ALA A 78 6.20 0.02 0.23
N PHE A 79 4.89 0.10 0.20
CA PHE A 79 3.97 -0.77 0.93
C PHE A 79 3.02 -1.42 -0.04
N THR A 80 2.70 -2.69 0.16
CA THR A 80 1.57 -3.34 -0.51
C THR A 80 0.49 -3.63 0.52
N ASP A 81 -0.71 -3.06 0.33
CA ASP A 81 -1.92 -3.51 1.02
C ASP A 81 -2.34 -4.85 0.40
N TYR A 82 -1.90 -5.94 1.05
CA TYR A 82 -2.16 -7.30 0.58
C TYR A 82 -3.39 -7.88 1.27
N ASN A 83 -4.56 -7.30 0.96
CA ASN A 83 -5.85 -7.69 1.53
C ASN A 83 -6.52 -8.86 0.78
N LYS A 84 -5.93 -9.37 -0.28
CA LYS A 84 -6.35 -10.52 -1.10
C LYS A 84 -7.56 -10.26 -2.01
N PHE A 85 -8.07 -9.02 -2.07
CA PHE A 85 -9.26 -8.69 -2.85
C PHE A 85 -9.03 -7.50 -3.77
N GLN A 86 -9.56 -7.57 -4.96
CA GLN A 86 -9.71 -6.48 -5.92
C GLN A 86 -11.18 -6.33 -6.32
N ILE A 87 -11.49 -5.42 -7.25
CA ILE A 87 -12.87 -5.07 -7.59
C ILE A 87 -13.70 -6.30 -8.00
N ASP A 88 -13.15 -7.16 -8.84
CA ASP A 88 -13.89 -8.25 -9.48
C ASP A 88 -14.04 -9.50 -8.59
N ASP A 89 -12.97 -9.88 -7.88
CA ASP A 89 -12.96 -11.06 -6.98
C ASP A 89 -11.68 -11.04 -6.11
N CYS A 90 -11.40 -12.14 -5.44
CA CYS A 90 -10.11 -12.32 -4.79
C CYS A 90 -8.97 -12.37 -5.84
N VAL A 91 -7.84 -11.79 -5.47
CA VAL A 91 -6.65 -11.66 -6.33
C VAL A 91 -6.22 -13.02 -6.92
N ALA A 92 -6.26 -14.08 -6.12
CA ALA A 92 -5.86 -15.43 -6.55
C ALA A 92 -6.73 -16.00 -7.68
N LYS A 93 -8.00 -15.56 -7.81
CA LYS A 93 -8.88 -16.00 -8.89
C LYS A 93 -8.75 -15.14 -10.15
N VAL A 94 -8.46 -13.84 -9.99
CA VAL A 94 -8.35 -12.92 -11.11
C VAL A 94 -7.01 -13.07 -11.80
N ASN A 95 -5.92 -12.83 -11.06
CA ASN A 95 -4.55 -13.04 -11.53
C ASN A 95 -3.63 -13.17 -10.31
N ASP A 96 -3.26 -14.41 -9.97
CA ASP A 96 -2.51 -14.70 -8.76
C ASP A 96 -1.11 -14.08 -8.77
N ILE A 97 -0.86 -13.23 -7.80
CA ILE A 97 0.45 -12.59 -7.61
C ILE A 97 1.34 -13.32 -6.60
N ALA A 98 0.88 -14.40 -6.00
CA ALA A 98 1.72 -15.18 -5.08
C ALA A 98 2.86 -15.90 -5.83
N PRO A 99 4.00 -16.15 -5.19
CA PRO A 99 4.41 -15.63 -3.88
C PRO A 99 4.94 -14.21 -4.00
N LEU A 100 4.25 -13.25 -3.39
CA LEU A 100 4.52 -11.82 -3.58
C LEU A 100 5.89 -11.40 -3.03
N ALA A 101 6.22 -11.84 -1.81
CA ALA A 101 7.48 -11.51 -1.16
C ALA A 101 8.70 -11.99 -1.97
N GLU A 102 8.64 -13.21 -2.48
CA GLU A 102 9.72 -13.78 -3.30
C GLU A 102 9.90 -13.03 -4.62
N LYS A 103 8.80 -12.57 -5.23
CA LYS A 103 8.85 -11.76 -6.45
C LYS A 103 9.57 -10.44 -6.19
N TRP A 104 9.21 -9.69 -5.15
CA TRP A 104 9.89 -8.45 -4.79
C TRP A 104 11.37 -8.68 -4.47
N ALA A 105 11.69 -9.73 -3.72
CA ALA A 105 13.08 -10.11 -3.42
C ALA A 105 13.87 -10.44 -4.71
N ALA A 106 13.25 -11.16 -5.65
CA ALA A 106 13.88 -11.49 -6.95
C ALA A 106 14.14 -10.24 -7.82
N PHE A 107 13.32 -9.18 -7.66
CA PHE A 107 13.56 -7.88 -8.29
C PHE A 107 14.63 -7.04 -7.57
N GLY A 108 15.28 -7.58 -6.52
CA GLY A 108 16.41 -6.93 -5.85
C GLY A 108 16.02 -5.99 -4.71
N TRP A 109 14.80 -6.09 -4.19
CA TRP A 109 14.29 -5.31 -3.07
C TRP A 109 14.59 -5.98 -1.72
N ASN A 110 14.75 -5.18 -0.68
CA ASN A 110 14.57 -5.66 0.68
C ASN A 110 13.07 -5.86 0.90
N VAL A 111 12.69 -6.96 1.56
CA VAL A 111 11.28 -7.26 1.81
C VAL A 111 11.05 -7.44 3.31
N ILE A 112 10.02 -6.81 3.81
CA ILE A 112 9.50 -6.96 5.16
C ILE A 112 8.06 -7.46 5.02
N ASP A 113 7.79 -8.67 5.47
CA ASP A 113 6.45 -9.26 5.45
C ASP A 113 5.82 -9.12 6.84
N VAL A 114 4.78 -8.30 6.94
CA VAL A 114 4.08 -8.01 8.19
C VAL A 114 2.91 -8.98 8.32
N GLU A 115 2.91 -9.78 9.38
CA GLU A 115 1.93 -10.84 9.59
C GLU A 115 0.50 -10.30 9.75
N ASP A 116 0.33 -9.22 10.53
CA ASP A 116 -0.93 -8.49 10.66
C ASP A 116 -0.74 -7.01 10.28
N GLY A 117 -1.13 -6.68 9.05
CA GLY A 117 -1.08 -5.32 8.52
C GLY A 117 -2.16 -4.38 9.09
N ASN A 118 -3.08 -4.88 9.90
CA ASN A 118 -4.05 -4.08 10.65
C ASN A 118 -3.57 -3.75 12.07
N ASP A 119 -2.50 -4.41 12.55
CA ASP A 119 -1.86 -4.12 13.83
C ASP A 119 -0.90 -2.93 13.70
N VAL A 120 -1.26 -1.82 14.34
CA VAL A 120 -0.48 -0.55 14.31
C VAL A 120 0.93 -0.73 14.87
N GLU A 121 1.13 -1.59 15.86
CA GLU A 121 2.45 -1.83 16.46
C GLU A 121 3.36 -2.57 15.47
N GLN A 122 2.86 -3.62 14.82
CA GLN A 122 3.62 -4.35 13.79
C GLN A 122 3.96 -3.45 12.60
N VAL A 123 3.01 -2.65 12.13
CA VAL A 123 3.25 -1.68 11.05
C VAL A 123 4.29 -0.63 11.46
N SER A 124 4.22 -0.10 12.67
CA SER A 124 5.18 0.87 13.20
C SER A 124 6.60 0.30 13.26
N GLU A 125 6.75 -0.94 13.75
CA GLU A 125 8.04 -1.62 13.79
C GLU A 125 8.57 -1.90 12.36
N ALA A 126 7.72 -2.31 11.44
CA ALA A 126 8.11 -2.52 10.04
C ALA A 126 8.61 -1.22 9.40
N VAL A 127 7.96 -0.08 9.65
CA VAL A 127 8.41 1.24 9.18
C VAL A 127 9.77 1.62 9.77
N LYS A 128 9.98 1.40 11.08
CA LYS A 128 11.27 1.64 11.72
C LYS A 128 12.36 0.78 11.09
N HIS A 129 12.08 -0.50 10.87
CA HIS A 129 13.01 -1.44 10.26
C HIS A 129 13.33 -1.05 8.80
N ALA A 130 12.31 -0.67 8.01
CA ALA A 130 12.52 -0.21 6.63
C ALA A 130 13.46 1.01 6.55
N LYS A 131 13.35 1.96 7.51
CA LYS A 131 14.23 3.12 7.59
C LYS A 131 15.69 2.75 7.85
N LEU A 132 15.96 1.65 8.53
CA LEU A 132 17.34 1.17 8.74
C LEU A 132 17.97 0.64 7.45
N GLY A 133 17.16 0.34 6.43
CA GLY A 133 17.63 -0.08 5.11
C GLY A 133 18.33 1.03 4.31
N ARG A 134 18.29 2.29 4.77
CA ARG A 134 18.99 3.39 4.10
C ARG A 134 20.50 3.17 4.15
N GLY A 135 21.14 3.25 2.99
CA GLY A 135 22.56 2.88 2.81
C GLY A 135 22.79 1.44 2.35
N SER A 136 21.74 0.61 2.27
CA SER A 136 21.82 -0.76 1.75
C SER A 136 21.93 -0.86 0.23
N GLU A 137 21.76 0.26 -0.48
CA GLU A 137 21.67 0.32 -1.94
C GLU A 137 20.47 -0.46 -2.52
N LYS A 138 19.45 -0.74 -1.71
CA LYS A 138 18.24 -1.45 -2.12
C LYS A 138 16.99 -0.71 -1.66
N PRO A 139 15.96 -0.55 -2.51
CA PRO A 139 14.65 -0.11 -2.06
C PRO A 139 14.01 -1.17 -1.14
N THR A 140 13.04 -0.76 -0.33
CA THR A 140 12.36 -1.67 0.60
C THR A 140 10.87 -1.77 0.26
N MET A 141 10.36 -2.99 0.19
CA MET A 141 8.93 -3.31 0.11
C MET A 141 8.45 -3.87 1.43
N VAL A 142 7.41 -3.27 1.98
CA VAL A 142 6.70 -3.75 3.17
C VAL A 142 5.37 -4.34 2.70
N ILE A 143 5.18 -5.63 2.88
CA ILE A 143 3.93 -6.32 2.56
C ILE A 143 3.08 -6.35 3.81
N LEU A 144 1.92 -5.72 3.76
CA LEU A 144 0.96 -5.66 4.85
C LEU A 144 -0.13 -6.71 4.60
N ASN A 145 -0.12 -7.81 5.33
CA ASN A 145 -1.20 -8.79 5.28
C ASN A 145 -2.40 -8.24 6.04
N THR A 146 -3.31 -7.62 5.33
CA THR A 146 -4.48 -6.95 5.89
C THR A 146 -5.76 -7.74 5.67
N VAL A 147 -6.79 -7.39 6.42
CA VAL A 147 -8.16 -7.85 6.22
C VAL A 147 -8.98 -6.69 5.69
N LYS A 148 -9.49 -6.83 4.46
CA LYS A 148 -10.32 -5.79 3.83
C LYS A 148 -11.62 -5.61 4.61
N GLY A 149 -11.81 -4.39 5.19
CA GLY A 149 -12.96 -4.08 6.06
C GLY A 149 -12.75 -4.40 7.54
N CYS A 150 -11.50 -4.63 7.98
CA CYS A 150 -11.14 -4.90 9.36
C CYS A 150 -11.82 -3.93 10.34
N GLY A 151 -12.29 -4.47 11.48
CA GLY A 151 -13.02 -3.73 12.51
C GLY A 151 -14.55 -3.71 12.33
N VAL A 152 -15.07 -4.16 11.16
CA VAL A 152 -16.54 -4.25 10.94
C VAL A 152 -16.87 -5.57 10.22
N GLN A 153 -17.27 -6.58 10.98
CA GLN A 153 -17.41 -7.95 10.49
C GLN A 153 -18.32 -8.09 9.26
N TRP A 154 -19.47 -7.42 9.24
CA TRP A 154 -20.37 -7.49 8.08
C TRP A 154 -19.77 -6.88 6.80
N ILE A 155 -18.80 -5.93 6.92
CA ILE A 155 -18.03 -5.41 5.77
C ILE A 155 -17.02 -6.47 5.31
N VAL A 156 -16.35 -7.14 6.24
CA VAL A 156 -15.43 -8.26 5.94
C VAL A 156 -16.14 -9.36 5.17
N ASP A 157 -17.34 -9.74 5.61
CA ASP A 157 -18.14 -10.83 5.02
C ASP A 157 -18.58 -10.55 3.57
N LEU A 158 -18.57 -9.28 3.14
CA LEU A 158 -18.84 -8.91 1.74
C LEU A 158 -17.70 -9.29 0.77
N GLY A 159 -16.49 -9.56 1.28
CA GLY A 159 -15.33 -9.88 0.45
C GLY A 159 -15.07 -8.81 -0.61
N ALA A 160 -14.94 -9.19 -1.88
CA ALA A 160 -14.77 -8.24 -2.99
C ALA A 160 -15.90 -7.20 -3.10
N GLY A 161 -17.14 -7.60 -2.71
CA GLY A 161 -18.30 -6.72 -2.74
C GLY A 161 -18.22 -5.46 -1.88
N ASN A 162 -17.28 -5.41 -0.92
CA ASN A 162 -17.09 -4.22 -0.09
C ASN A 162 -16.28 -3.11 -0.80
N HIS A 163 -15.70 -3.37 -1.96
CA HIS A 163 -14.89 -2.37 -2.68
C HIS A 163 -15.72 -1.14 -3.08
N ASN A 164 -16.98 -1.35 -3.40
CA ASN A 164 -17.92 -0.28 -3.74
C ASN A 164 -19.33 -0.63 -3.23
N CYS A 165 -19.52 -0.63 -1.92
CA CYS A 165 -20.80 -0.92 -1.29
C CYS A 165 -21.52 0.36 -0.88
N LYS A 166 -22.86 0.34 -0.96
CA LYS A 166 -23.69 1.38 -0.36
C LYS A 166 -23.88 1.04 1.10
N ILE A 167 -23.65 2.02 1.96
CA ILE A 167 -23.80 1.92 3.41
C ILE A 167 -24.99 2.78 3.82
N THR A 168 -25.98 2.23 4.55
CA THR A 168 -27.09 3.00 5.13
C THR A 168 -26.64 3.76 6.37
N GLU A 169 -27.44 4.72 6.82
CA GLU A 169 -27.15 5.51 8.02
C GLU A 169 -27.07 4.58 9.25
N GLU A 170 -27.99 3.65 9.37
CA GLU A 170 -28.04 2.66 10.47
C GLU A 170 -26.78 1.77 10.48
N GLN A 171 -26.33 1.32 9.30
CA GLN A 171 -25.10 0.54 9.17
C GLN A 171 -23.86 1.37 9.54
N ALA A 172 -23.82 2.65 9.18
CA ALA A 172 -22.73 3.52 9.55
C ALA A 172 -22.67 3.77 11.07
N GLU A 173 -23.83 3.99 11.70
CA GLU A 173 -23.94 4.15 13.15
C GLU A 173 -23.49 2.90 13.90
N GLU A 174 -23.94 1.72 13.44
CA GLU A 174 -23.50 0.45 14.00
C GLU A 174 -22.00 0.24 13.88
N ALA A 175 -21.41 0.46 12.70
CA ALA A 175 -19.98 0.32 12.48
C ALA A 175 -19.18 1.26 13.41
N ILE A 176 -19.61 2.52 13.56
CA ILE A 176 -18.97 3.48 14.48
C ILE A 176 -19.06 3.01 15.93
N ARG A 177 -20.20 2.43 16.33
CA ARG A 177 -20.38 1.90 17.69
C ARG A 177 -19.42 0.74 17.94
N VAL A 178 -19.38 -0.26 17.04
CA VAL A 178 -18.49 -1.43 17.16
C VAL A 178 -17.03 -1.00 17.28
N ILE A 179 -16.55 -0.14 16.38
CA ILE A 179 -15.16 0.33 16.40
C ILE A 179 -14.82 1.08 17.71
N ARG A 180 -15.77 1.79 18.31
CA ARG A 180 -15.57 2.50 19.58
C ARG A 180 -15.58 1.60 20.81
N GLU A 181 -16.28 0.46 20.74
CA GLU A 181 -16.37 -0.50 21.85
C GLU A 181 -15.14 -1.44 21.87
N GLU A 182 -14.47 -1.65 20.73
CA GLU A 182 -13.30 -2.52 20.61
C GLU A 182 -11.96 -1.79 20.85
N ASN A 183 -11.96 -0.45 20.93
CA ASN A 183 -10.81 0.40 21.23
C ASN A 183 -11.00 1.17 22.56
#